data_4405b773832ec6e550bf57ea350e9390
#
_entry.id   4405b773832ec6e550bf57ea350e9390
#
_cell.length_a   1.000
_cell.length_b   1.000
_cell.length_c   1.000
_cell.angle_alpha   90.00
_cell.angle_beta   90.00
_cell.angle_gamma   90.00
#
_symmetry.space_group_name_H-M   'P 1'
#
loop_
_entity.id
_entity.type
_entity.pdbx_description
1 polymer ?
#
loop_
_entity_poly.entity_id
_entity_poly.type
_entity_poly.pdbx_seq_one_letter_code
_entity_poly.pdbx_strand_id
1 'polypeptide(L)'
;MNVESVYTANSFMAGGRRMIAAGSETTGEVFLYDVQNGTSEFVDGCPGGVMSFVPVCGHADLFFSIMALFPGFVGKDAGVFMHRRILNGWETRKCFSLPFAHRCEVINVSGENYLFAASVSKFKSEPSDWSNAGEIYVMKLDPVTGEPGEPILVDNSIFRNHGMLKAERGGKEVLMVSGSEGIFSLSMIEGKWCLDRLFDHEVSEFGFVDFDGDGVDEMVTVEPFHGENLVIYKKISGDWQQIYHGALSFGHGLSCGMLNGEAAAVVGSRRDSMALKMVRLKDASDWKFVEEDIELGVGPTQTQLFDCGGVSYILSADQRKNCVTLYFE
;
A
#
# COMPACT_ATOMS: atom_id res chain seq x y z
N MET A 1 3.00 1.86 -19.00
CA MET A 1 3.30 0.40 -19.19
C MET A 1 1.99 -0.36 -19.24
N ASN A 2 1.80 -1.23 -20.24
CA ASN A 2 0.56 -2.02 -20.37
C ASN A 2 0.67 -3.29 -19.52
N VAL A 3 -0.33 -3.52 -18.68
CA VAL A 3 -0.49 -4.72 -17.84
C VAL A 3 -1.98 -5.05 -17.78
N GLU A 4 -2.37 -6.21 -18.30
CA GLU A 4 -3.78 -6.62 -18.32
C GLU A 4 -4.33 -6.70 -16.89
N SER A 5 -5.48 -6.07 -16.64
CA SER A 5 -6.11 -6.01 -15.32
C SER A 5 -5.11 -5.62 -14.22
N VAL A 6 -4.30 -4.59 -14.44
CA VAL A 6 -3.34 -4.14 -13.44
C VAL A 6 -4.04 -3.86 -12.12
N TYR A 7 -3.46 -4.33 -11.02
CA TYR A 7 -4.03 -4.08 -9.69
C TYR A 7 -3.04 -3.35 -8.78
N THR A 8 -1.77 -3.67 -8.87
CA THR A 8 -0.75 -3.04 -8.02
C THR A 8 0.40 -2.50 -8.85
N ALA A 9 0.89 -1.34 -8.44
CA ALA A 9 2.12 -0.75 -8.95
C ALA A 9 2.82 -0.01 -7.80
N ASN A 10 4.09 -0.37 -7.54
CA ASN A 10 4.90 0.23 -6.50
C ASN A 10 6.24 0.70 -7.05
N SER A 11 6.65 1.90 -6.69
CA SER A 11 7.98 2.43 -6.94
C SER A 11 8.89 2.22 -5.75
N PHE A 12 10.09 1.74 -5.98
CA PHE A 12 11.11 1.54 -4.94
C PHE A 12 12.53 1.68 -5.49
N MET A 13 13.50 1.82 -4.58
CA MET A 13 14.91 1.84 -4.95
C MET A 13 15.47 0.42 -4.95
N ALA A 14 16.10 0.02 -6.05
CA ALA A 14 16.85 -1.23 -6.17
C ALA A 14 18.17 -0.99 -6.91
N GLY A 15 19.28 -1.35 -6.29
CA GLY A 15 20.61 -1.18 -6.88
C GLY A 15 20.96 0.27 -7.27
N GLY A 16 20.47 1.26 -6.49
CA GLY A 16 20.66 2.69 -6.75
C GLY A 16 19.79 3.26 -7.87
N ARG A 17 18.83 2.49 -8.41
CA ARG A 17 17.91 2.89 -9.47
C ARG A 17 16.46 2.92 -8.97
N ARG A 18 15.65 3.82 -9.51
CA ARG A 18 14.23 3.86 -9.24
C ARG A 18 13.51 2.86 -10.14
N MET A 19 12.94 1.83 -9.53
CA MET A 19 12.17 0.79 -10.21
C MET A 19 10.69 0.94 -9.93
N ILE A 20 9.85 0.54 -10.88
CA ILE A 20 8.42 0.35 -10.68
C ILE A 20 8.12 -1.12 -10.92
N ALA A 21 7.59 -1.81 -9.91
CA ALA A 21 6.99 -3.13 -10.09
C ALA A 21 5.50 -2.97 -10.36
N ALA A 22 4.98 -3.69 -11.35
CA ALA A 22 3.56 -3.70 -11.69
C ALA A 22 3.06 -5.13 -11.89
N GLY A 23 1.87 -5.43 -11.40
CA GLY A 23 1.30 -6.76 -11.45
C GLY A 23 -0.19 -6.80 -11.74
N SER A 24 -0.62 -7.90 -12.36
CA SER A 24 -1.99 -8.17 -12.77
C SER A 24 -2.81 -8.80 -11.64
N GLU A 25 -4.09 -8.44 -11.58
CA GLU A 25 -5.10 -9.10 -10.76
C GLU A 25 -5.42 -10.51 -11.25
N THR A 26 -5.41 -10.74 -12.57
CA THR A 26 -5.97 -11.96 -13.20
C THR A 26 -4.95 -12.82 -13.90
N THR A 27 -3.87 -12.25 -14.43
CA THR A 27 -2.81 -12.96 -15.13
C THR A 27 -1.53 -13.05 -14.32
N GLY A 28 -0.58 -13.90 -14.75
CA GLY A 28 0.75 -14.00 -14.14
C GLY A 28 1.71 -12.87 -14.55
N GLU A 29 1.21 -11.78 -15.15
CA GLU A 29 2.06 -10.69 -15.61
C GLU A 29 2.59 -9.85 -14.43
N VAL A 30 3.91 -9.85 -14.31
CA VAL A 30 4.65 -8.98 -13.40
C VAL A 30 5.82 -8.37 -14.16
N PHE A 31 5.91 -7.06 -14.13
CA PHE A 31 6.96 -6.30 -14.80
C PHE A 31 7.71 -5.42 -13.80
N LEU A 32 8.99 -5.26 -14.05
CA LEU A 32 9.83 -4.25 -13.42
C LEU A 32 10.25 -3.23 -14.48
N TYR A 33 10.05 -1.96 -14.20
CA TYR A 33 10.41 -0.86 -15.08
C TYR A 33 11.46 0.04 -14.42
N ASP A 34 12.58 0.26 -15.09
CA ASP A 34 13.62 1.19 -14.67
C ASP A 34 13.27 2.59 -15.16
N VAL A 35 12.95 3.48 -14.23
CA VAL A 35 12.47 4.85 -14.53
C VAL A 35 13.55 5.68 -15.21
N GLN A 36 14.83 5.52 -14.81
CA GLN A 36 15.94 6.30 -15.37
C GLN A 36 16.32 5.86 -16.79
N ASN A 37 16.32 4.56 -17.05
CA ASN A 37 16.79 3.99 -18.31
C ASN A 37 15.65 3.73 -19.33
N GLY A 38 14.39 3.79 -18.89
CA GLY A 38 13.22 3.54 -19.75
C GLY A 38 13.12 2.07 -20.21
N THR A 39 13.70 1.12 -19.46
CA THR A 39 13.72 -0.30 -19.81
C THR A 39 12.82 -1.10 -18.88
N SER A 40 12.22 -2.17 -19.39
CA SER A 40 11.42 -3.10 -18.61
C SER A 40 11.93 -4.53 -18.72
N GLU A 41 11.72 -5.30 -17.66
CA GLU A 41 11.96 -6.73 -17.60
C GLU A 41 10.74 -7.46 -17.03
N PHE A 42 10.58 -8.71 -17.43
CA PHE A 42 9.50 -9.57 -16.97
C PHE A 42 9.96 -10.43 -15.80
N VAL A 43 9.07 -10.68 -14.84
CA VAL A 43 9.31 -11.59 -13.72
C VAL A 43 8.49 -12.86 -13.93
N ASP A 44 9.17 -13.96 -14.25
CA ASP A 44 8.55 -15.25 -14.55
C ASP A 44 8.03 -15.97 -13.29
N GLY A 45 7.13 -16.94 -13.52
CA GLY A 45 6.65 -17.85 -12.48
C GLY A 45 5.60 -17.27 -11.53
N CYS A 46 5.01 -16.12 -11.88
CA CYS A 46 4.00 -15.48 -11.04
C CYS A 46 2.60 -16.07 -11.30
N PRO A 47 1.84 -16.41 -10.24
CA PRO A 47 0.50 -17.00 -10.40
C PRO A 47 -0.61 -15.98 -10.70
N GLY A 48 -0.29 -14.65 -10.70
CA GLY A 48 -1.30 -13.58 -10.76
C GLY A 48 -1.93 -13.26 -9.41
N GLY A 49 -2.99 -12.46 -9.42
CA GLY A 49 -3.64 -12.02 -8.19
C GLY A 49 -2.71 -11.20 -7.30
N VAL A 50 -1.97 -10.28 -7.91
CA VAL A 50 -0.89 -9.53 -7.24
C VAL A 50 -1.48 -8.35 -6.48
N MET A 51 -1.19 -8.23 -5.17
CA MET A 51 -1.77 -7.21 -4.31
C MET A 51 -0.78 -6.16 -3.84
N SER A 52 0.51 -6.48 -3.74
CA SER A 52 1.55 -5.55 -3.30
C SER A 52 2.93 -6.00 -3.73
N PHE A 53 3.87 -5.04 -3.82
CA PHE A 53 5.31 -5.29 -4.00
C PHE A 53 6.08 -4.53 -2.94
N VAL A 54 7.03 -5.18 -2.29
CA VAL A 54 7.78 -4.60 -1.18
C VAL A 54 9.27 -4.92 -1.31
N PRO A 55 10.14 -3.90 -1.42
CA PRO A 55 11.59 -4.10 -1.44
C PRO A 55 12.10 -4.45 -0.04
N VAL A 56 13.30 -5.05 -0.01
CA VAL A 56 14.00 -5.36 1.24
C VAL A 56 15.20 -4.44 1.39
N CYS A 57 15.25 -3.67 2.48
CA CYS A 57 16.37 -2.80 2.77
C CYS A 57 17.67 -3.61 2.84
N GLY A 58 18.72 -3.15 2.14
CA GLY A 58 20.00 -3.85 2.06
C GLY A 58 20.09 -4.98 1.03
N HIS A 59 18.98 -5.34 0.36
CA HIS A 59 18.92 -6.42 -0.64
C HIS A 59 18.37 -5.90 -1.97
N ALA A 60 19.23 -5.33 -2.81
CA ALA A 60 18.84 -4.71 -4.08
C ALA A 60 18.20 -5.68 -5.10
N ASP A 61 18.48 -6.98 -4.95
CA ASP A 61 18.05 -8.06 -5.86
C ASP A 61 16.94 -8.93 -5.25
N LEU A 62 16.21 -8.38 -4.29
CA LEU A 62 15.17 -9.10 -3.56
C LEU A 62 13.96 -8.18 -3.28
N PHE A 63 12.77 -8.67 -3.57
CA PHE A 63 11.52 -8.06 -3.13
C PHE A 63 10.49 -9.13 -2.79
N PHE A 64 9.49 -8.75 -2.02
CA PHE A 64 8.33 -9.59 -1.70
C PHE A 64 7.07 -9.07 -2.39
N SER A 65 6.10 -9.96 -2.54
CA SER A 65 4.75 -9.63 -3.01
C SER A 65 3.70 -10.49 -2.34
N ILE A 66 2.45 -10.02 -2.35
CA ILE A 66 1.28 -10.86 -2.14
C ILE A 66 0.75 -11.28 -3.50
N MET A 67 0.51 -12.58 -3.68
CA MET A 67 -0.02 -13.14 -4.93
C MET A 67 -1.06 -14.24 -4.67
N ALA A 68 -1.72 -14.64 -5.75
CA ALA A 68 -2.73 -15.70 -5.80
C ALA A 68 -4.01 -15.40 -4.97
N LEU A 69 -4.35 -14.11 -4.76
CA LEU A 69 -5.63 -13.73 -4.14
C LEU A 69 -6.79 -13.89 -5.13
N PHE A 70 -6.55 -13.67 -6.41
CA PHE A 70 -7.49 -13.88 -7.52
C PHE A 70 -7.06 -15.06 -8.40
N PRO A 71 -7.93 -15.59 -9.27
CA PRO A 71 -9.26 -15.12 -9.66
C PRO A 71 -10.37 -15.52 -8.66
N GLY A 72 -11.47 -14.76 -8.70
CA GLY A 72 -12.70 -15.07 -7.99
C GLY A 72 -12.73 -14.75 -6.50
N PHE A 73 -11.71 -14.05 -5.97
CA PHE A 73 -11.60 -13.72 -4.53
C PHE A 73 -11.70 -14.95 -3.62
N VAL A 74 -11.28 -16.11 -4.13
CA VAL A 74 -11.30 -17.37 -3.37
C VAL A 74 -10.13 -17.44 -2.40
N GLY A 75 -9.03 -16.75 -2.69
CA GLY A 75 -7.91 -16.44 -1.80
C GLY A 75 -7.23 -17.58 -1.06
N LYS A 76 -7.64 -18.84 -1.28
CA LYS A 76 -7.12 -20.00 -0.52
C LYS A 76 -5.64 -20.26 -0.77
N ASP A 77 -5.19 -19.96 -1.98
CA ASP A 77 -3.81 -20.17 -2.42
C ASP A 77 -2.95 -18.92 -2.25
N ALA A 78 -3.53 -17.83 -1.70
CA ALA A 78 -2.81 -16.60 -1.46
C ALA A 78 -1.65 -16.80 -0.50
N GLY A 79 -0.68 -15.90 -0.58
CA GLY A 79 0.46 -15.91 0.30
C GLY A 79 1.52 -14.88 -0.09
N VAL A 80 2.61 -14.93 0.65
CA VAL A 80 3.80 -14.13 0.39
C VAL A 80 4.71 -14.88 -0.57
N PHE A 81 5.08 -14.18 -1.65
CA PHE A 81 6.05 -14.66 -2.62
C PHE A 81 7.33 -13.84 -2.52
N MET A 82 8.45 -14.51 -2.64
CA MET A 82 9.77 -13.92 -2.71
C MET A 82 10.26 -13.96 -4.16
N HIS A 83 10.78 -12.84 -4.62
CA HIS A 83 11.39 -12.70 -5.93
C HIS A 83 12.85 -12.36 -5.75
N ARG A 84 13.71 -13.23 -6.24
CA ARG A 84 15.17 -13.07 -6.17
C ARG A 84 15.76 -13.00 -7.56
N ARG A 85 16.61 -12.02 -7.80
CA ARG A 85 17.39 -11.95 -9.04
C ARG A 85 18.39 -13.10 -9.09
N ILE A 86 18.41 -13.78 -10.22
CA ILE A 86 19.38 -14.82 -10.55
C ILE A 86 20.14 -14.42 -11.83
N LEU A 87 21.12 -15.21 -12.24
CA LEU A 87 21.98 -14.87 -13.39
C LEU A 87 21.19 -14.56 -14.68
N ASN A 88 20.07 -15.25 -14.91
CA ASN A 88 19.26 -15.15 -16.14
C ASN A 88 17.80 -14.80 -15.82
N GLY A 89 17.54 -13.78 -15.01
CA GLY A 89 16.18 -13.32 -14.70
C GLY A 89 15.83 -13.35 -13.22
N TRP A 90 14.64 -13.81 -12.90
CA TRP A 90 14.10 -13.82 -11.55
C TRP A 90 13.65 -15.22 -11.14
N GLU A 91 13.94 -15.62 -9.92
CA GLU A 91 13.34 -16.78 -9.26
C GLU A 91 12.16 -16.31 -8.42
N THR A 92 10.97 -16.89 -8.65
CA THR A 92 9.76 -16.62 -7.88
C THR A 92 9.36 -17.85 -7.08
N ARG A 93 9.21 -17.72 -5.76
CA ARG A 93 8.71 -18.81 -4.93
C ARG A 93 7.79 -18.32 -3.81
N LYS A 94 6.78 -19.11 -3.48
CA LYS A 94 5.97 -18.87 -2.28
C LYS A 94 6.80 -19.20 -1.04
N CYS A 95 6.96 -18.24 -0.15
CA CYS A 95 7.69 -18.42 1.10
C CYS A 95 6.78 -18.54 2.33
N PHE A 96 5.55 -18.03 2.25
CA PHE A 96 4.56 -18.16 3.32
C PHE A 96 3.14 -18.28 2.74
N SER A 97 2.41 -19.33 3.15
CA SER A 97 1.00 -19.50 2.79
C SER A 97 0.12 -18.76 3.79
N LEU A 98 -0.62 -17.78 3.31
CA LEU A 98 -1.58 -17.01 4.10
C LEU A 98 -2.85 -16.84 3.27
N PRO A 99 -3.88 -17.67 3.49
CA PRO A 99 -5.15 -17.51 2.79
C PRO A 99 -5.70 -16.10 2.93
N PHE A 100 -6.24 -15.57 1.83
CA PHE A 100 -6.74 -14.19 1.75
C PHE A 100 -5.71 -13.10 2.07
N ALA A 101 -4.41 -13.40 1.94
CA ALA A 101 -3.36 -12.39 2.07
C ALA A 101 -3.62 -11.22 1.12
N HIS A 102 -3.49 -9.99 1.61
CA HIS A 102 -3.79 -8.78 0.87
C HIS A 102 -2.64 -7.77 0.86
N ARG A 103 -1.97 -7.59 1.99
CA ARG A 103 -0.85 -6.66 2.11
C ARG A 103 0.36 -7.33 2.75
N CYS A 104 1.53 -6.89 2.34
CA CYS A 104 2.77 -7.12 3.08
C CYS A 104 3.62 -5.85 3.09
N GLU A 105 4.51 -5.74 4.06
CA GLU A 105 5.45 -4.64 4.19
C GLU A 105 6.71 -5.12 4.93
N VAL A 106 7.84 -4.48 4.62
CA VAL A 106 9.12 -4.72 5.33
C VAL A 106 9.50 -3.45 6.08
N ILE A 107 9.64 -3.55 7.39
CA ILE A 107 10.17 -2.47 8.23
C ILE A 107 11.50 -2.85 8.84
N ASN A 108 12.36 -1.83 9.08
CA ASN A 108 13.61 -1.98 9.78
C ASN A 108 13.48 -1.53 11.22
N VAL A 109 13.72 -2.42 12.16
CA VAL A 109 13.75 -2.10 13.60
C VAL A 109 15.12 -2.39 14.14
N SER A 110 15.84 -1.35 14.56
CA SER A 110 17.18 -1.45 15.16
C SER A 110 18.20 -2.20 14.28
N GLY A 111 18.13 -2.02 12.96
CA GLY A 111 19.04 -2.67 12.00
C GLY A 111 18.59 -4.06 11.52
N GLU A 112 17.48 -4.57 12.02
CA GLU A 112 16.91 -5.85 11.61
C GLU A 112 15.65 -5.66 10.77
N ASN A 113 15.53 -6.41 9.66
CA ASN A 113 14.37 -6.35 8.77
C ASN A 113 13.30 -7.36 9.21
N TYR A 114 12.05 -6.89 9.23
CA TYR A 114 10.88 -7.69 9.57
C TYR A 114 9.85 -7.59 8.46
N LEU A 115 9.47 -8.73 7.89
CA LEU A 115 8.41 -8.85 6.90
C LEU A 115 7.08 -9.08 7.62
N PHE A 116 6.14 -8.19 7.42
CA PHE A 116 4.75 -8.35 7.85
C PHE A 116 3.89 -8.78 6.68
N ALA A 117 2.93 -9.64 6.96
CA ALA A 117 1.89 -10.05 6.01
C ALA A 117 0.53 -10.04 6.70
N ALA A 118 -0.47 -9.49 6.04
CA ALA A 118 -1.82 -9.40 6.55
C ALA A 118 -2.84 -9.98 5.56
N SER A 119 -3.84 -10.71 6.08
CA SER A 119 -5.00 -11.16 5.34
C SER A 119 -6.21 -10.28 5.62
N VAL A 120 -7.08 -10.08 4.64
CA VAL A 120 -8.33 -9.32 4.81
C VAL A 120 -9.36 -10.08 5.65
N SER A 121 -9.23 -11.40 5.69
CA SER A 121 -10.07 -12.32 6.45
C SER A 121 -9.30 -13.64 6.62
N LYS A 122 -9.53 -14.35 7.71
CA LYS A 122 -8.98 -15.70 7.90
C LYS A 122 -9.65 -16.73 7.00
N PHE A 123 -10.94 -16.55 6.76
CA PHE A 123 -11.77 -17.45 5.95
C PHE A 123 -12.96 -16.70 5.37
N LYS A 124 -13.34 -17.08 4.15
CA LYS A 124 -14.56 -16.60 3.49
C LYS A 124 -15.27 -17.79 2.85
N SER A 125 -16.56 -17.92 3.11
CA SER A 125 -17.43 -18.90 2.46
C SER A 125 -17.83 -18.46 1.05
N GLU A 126 -17.92 -17.15 0.84
CA GLU A 126 -18.23 -16.47 -0.43
C GLU A 126 -17.56 -15.09 -0.46
N PRO A 127 -17.47 -14.41 -1.63
CA PRO A 127 -16.83 -13.11 -1.73
C PRO A 127 -17.38 -12.03 -0.79
N SER A 128 -18.67 -12.05 -0.50
CA SER A 128 -19.36 -11.11 0.40
C SER A 128 -19.24 -11.43 1.89
N ASP A 129 -18.70 -12.60 2.25
CA ASP A 129 -18.52 -13.02 3.64
C ASP A 129 -17.39 -12.24 4.32
N TRP A 130 -17.74 -11.43 5.31
CA TRP A 130 -16.83 -10.67 6.16
C TRP A 130 -17.01 -11.00 7.65
N SER A 131 -17.46 -12.22 7.95
CA SER A 131 -17.73 -12.69 9.33
C SER A 131 -16.48 -13.08 10.10
N ASN A 132 -15.32 -13.15 9.45
CA ASN A 132 -14.06 -13.52 10.10
C ASN A 132 -13.06 -12.36 9.99
N ALA A 133 -12.35 -12.10 11.09
CA ALA A 133 -11.22 -11.17 11.10
C ALA A 133 -10.06 -11.67 10.23
N GLY A 134 -9.20 -10.77 9.82
CA GLY A 134 -7.92 -11.06 9.20
C GLY A 134 -6.87 -11.51 10.22
N GLU A 135 -5.73 -11.93 9.72
CA GLU A 135 -4.58 -12.31 10.52
C GLU A 135 -3.37 -11.46 10.11
N ILE A 136 -2.55 -11.07 11.08
CA ILE A 136 -1.28 -10.35 10.86
C ILE A 136 -0.16 -11.23 11.37
N TYR A 137 0.78 -11.55 10.48
CA TYR A 137 1.99 -12.30 10.81
C TYR A 137 3.24 -11.42 10.62
N VAL A 138 4.27 -11.73 11.40
CA VAL A 138 5.60 -11.15 11.26
C VAL A 138 6.64 -12.25 11.13
N MET A 139 7.62 -12.03 10.27
CA MET A 139 8.79 -12.91 10.05
C MET A 139 10.05 -12.05 10.08
N LYS A 140 11.00 -12.40 10.93
CA LYS A 140 12.31 -11.76 10.90
C LYS A 140 13.07 -12.25 9.66
N LEU A 141 13.67 -11.34 8.90
CA LEU A 141 14.46 -11.71 7.73
C LEU A 141 15.90 -12.02 8.12
N ASP A 142 16.46 -13.04 7.50
CA ASP A 142 17.88 -13.32 7.61
C ASP A 142 18.70 -12.16 7.01
N PRO A 143 19.65 -11.57 7.74
CA PRO A 143 20.35 -10.37 7.30
C PRO A 143 21.27 -10.58 6.08
N VAL A 144 21.65 -11.82 5.79
CA VAL A 144 22.56 -12.15 4.69
C VAL A 144 21.78 -12.57 3.45
N THR A 145 20.79 -13.42 3.63
CA THR A 145 20.03 -14.00 2.52
C THR A 145 18.71 -13.30 2.25
N GLY A 146 18.15 -12.54 3.23
CA GLY A 146 16.81 -11.97 3.16
C GLY A 146 15.68 -13.00 3.27
N GLU A 147 16.00 -14.25 3.59
CA GLU A 147 15.01 -15.31 3.76
C GLU A 147 14.14 -15.04 4.98
N PRO A 148 12.79 -15.22 4.86
CA PRO A 148 11.91 -15.11 6.01
C PRO A 148 12.14 -16.26 7.00
N GLY A 149 12.22 -15.92 8.28
CA GLY A 149 12.21 -16.88 9.39
C GLY A 149 10.81 -17.41 9.68
N GLU A 150 10.65 -18.07 10.83
CA GLU A 150 9.37 -18.62 11.27
C GLU A 150 8.31 -17.52 11.44
N PRO A 151 7.08 -17.71 10.91
CA PRO A 151 6.00 -16.75 11.05
C PRO A 151 5.44 -16.74 12.48
N ILE A 152 5.29 -15.55 13.05
CA ILE A 152 4.72 -15.31 14.37
C ILE A 152 3.40 -14.56 14.16
N LEU A 153 2.29 -15.10 14.67
CA LEU A 153 1.00 -14.40 14.68
C LEU A 153 1.08 -13.21 15.65
N VAL A 154 0.78 -12.03 15.13
CA VAL A 154 0.75 -10.78 15.90
C VAL A 154 -0.66 -10.44 16.36
N ASP A 155 -1.63 -10.51 15.43
CA ASP A 155 -3.04 -10.22 15.70
C ASP A 155 -3.98 -11.02 14.79
N ASN A 156 -5.20 -11.23 15.25
CA ASN A 156 -6.28 -11.88 14.50
C ASN A 156 -7.67 -11.32 14.85
N SER A 157 -7.74 -10.03 15.22
CA SER A 157 -8.97 -9.39 15.71
C SER A 157 -9.50 -8.29 14.77
N ILE A 158 -8.75 -7.90 13.73
CA ILE A 158 -9.12 -6.83 12.82
C ILE A 158 -9.92 -7.39 11.63
N PHE A 159 -11.20 -7.00 11.53
CA PHE A 159 -12.04 -7.34 10.38
C PHE A 159 -11.74 -6.44 9.19
N ARG A 160 -11.87 -6.96 7.96
CA ARG A 160 -11.58 -6.19 6.74
C ARG A 160 -10.22 -5.50 6.81
N ASN A 161 -9.20 -6.22 7.31
CA ASN A 161 -7.84 -5.70 7.45
C ASN A 161 -7.25 -5.40 6.06
N HIS A 162 -7.36 -4.16 5.62
CA HIS A 162 -7.11 -3.76 4.24
C HIS A 162 -5.92 -2.81 4.07
N GLY A 163 -5.91 -1.70 4.79
CA GLY A 163 -4.83 -0.72 4.69
C GLY A 163 -3.58 -1.17 5.45
N MET A 164 -2.41 -0.94 4.86
CA MET A 164 -1.12 -1.15 5.50
C MET A 164 -0.16 -0.07 5.03
N LEU A 165 0.49 0.61 5.96
CA LEU A 165 1.38 1.74 5.70
C LEU A 165 2.64 1.62 6.55
N LYS A 166 3.80 1.70 5.90
CA LYS A 166 5.07 2.00 6.57
C LYS A 166 5.25 3.50 6.65
N ALA A 167 5.50 4.00 7.85
CA ALA A 167 5.78 5.40 8.10
C ALA A 167 7.02 5.56 8.98
N GLU A 168 7.60 6.75 9.00
CA GLU A 168 8.66 7.12 9.93
C GLU A 168 8.09 7.97 11.05
N ARG A 169 8.32 7.59 12.31
CA ARG A 169 7.91 8.36 13.49
C ARG A 169 9.05 8.42 14.50
N GLY A 170 9.48 9.64 14.82
CA GLY A 170 10.58 9.84 15.76
C GLY A 170 11.89 9.19 15.33
N GLY A 171 12.19 9.16 14.03
CA GLY A 171 13.40 8.54 13.45
C GLY A 171 13.38 7.00 13.47
N LYS A 172 12.19 6.38 13.58
CA LYS A 172 12.01 4.92 13.54
C LYS A 172 10.94 4.56 12.53
N GLU A 173 11.18 3.49 11.78
CA GLU A 173 10.14 2.90 10.95
C GLU A 173 9.08 2.26 11.84
N VAL A 174 7.81 2.54 11.55
CA VAL A 174 6.65 1.94 12.18
C VAL A 174 5.71 1.40 11.12
N LEU A 175 5.04 0.30 11.43
CA LEU A 175 3.99 -0.24 10.59
C LEU A 175 2.63 0.15 11.18
N MET A 176 1.72 0.56 10.31
CA MET A 176 0.33 0.79 10.67
C MET A 176 -0.59 -0.04 9.79
N VAL A 177 -1.72 -0.46 10.35
CA VAL A 177 -2.75 -1.25 9.66
C VAL A 177 -4.12 -0.68 9.93
N SER A 178 -5.08 -0.91 9.03
CA SER A 178 -6.46 -0.46 9.21
C SER A 178 -7.48 -1.54 8.86
N GLY A 179 -8.66 -1.41 9.43
CA GLY A 179 -9.83 -2.26 9.18
C GLY A 179 -11.08 -1.72 9.86
N SER A 180 -12.03 -2.59 10.14
CA SER A 180 -13.32 -2.19 10.74
C SER A 180 -13.18 -1.59 12.13
N GLU A 181 -12.15 -1.96 12.89
CA GLU A 181 -11.92 -1.49 14.26
C GLU A 181 -11.11 -0.20 14.32
N GLY A 182 -10.64 0.32 13.17
CA GLY A 182 -9.89 1.54 13.09
C GLY A 182 -8.47 1.39 12.54
N ILE A 183 -7.58 2.30 12.95
CA ILE A 183 -6.16 2.31 12.58
C ILE A 183 -5.34 1.93 13.81
N PHE A 184 -4.39 1.03 13.61
CA PHE A 184 -3.48 0.54 14.65
C PHE A 184 -2.03 0.76 14.23
N SER A 185 -1.17 1.06 15.19
CA SER A 185 0.28 1.06 15.05
C SER A 185 0.87 -0.20 15.66
N LEU A 186 1.80 -0.84 14.96
CA LEU A 186 2.55 -1.98 15.46
C LEU A 186 3.91 -1.51 15.97
N SER A 187 4.21 -1.85 17.20
CA SER A 187 5.48 -1.54 17.85
C SER A 187 6.04 -2.76 18.57
N MET A 188 7.37 -2.81 18.70
CA MET A 188 8.04 -3.86 19.47
C MET A 188 8.31 -3.35 20.90
N ILE A 189 7.65 -3.97 21.88
CA ILE A 189 7.79 -3.65 23.31
C ILE A 189 8.32 -4.92 24.02
N GLU A 190 9.47 -4.80 24.67
CA GLU A 190 10.12 -5.92 25.38
C GLU A 190 10.26 -7.21 24.56
N GLY A 191 10.56 -7.07 23.26
CA GLY A 191 10.73 -8.20 22.33
C GLY A 191 9.43 -8.82 21.82
N LYS A 192 8.28 -8.21 22.06
CA LYS A 192 6.98 -8.64 21.56
C LYS A 192 6.35 -7.56 20.70
N TRP A 193 5.67 -7.97 19.63
CA TRP A 193 4.88 -7.09 18.80
C TRP A 193 3.53 -6.80 19.48
N CYS A 194 3.19 -5.51 19.57
CA CYS A 194 1.97 -5.01 20.18
C CYS A 194 1.25 -4.09 19.21
N LEU A 195 -0.09 -4.07 19.28
CA LEU A 195 -0.93 -3.14 18.55
C LEU A 195 -1.43 -2.05 19.50
N ASP A 196 -1.23 -0.80 19.10
CA ASP A 196 -1.79 0.38 19.78
C ASP A 196 -2.80 1.04 18.84
N ARG A 197 -4.07 1.18 19.28
CA ARG A 197 -5.09 1.81 18.48
C ARG A 197 -4.90 3.33 18.43
N LEU A 198 -4.78 3.85 17.20
CA LEU A 198 -4.58 5.28 16.93
C LEU A 198 -5.89 6.00 16.58
N PHE A 199 -6.85 5.28 16.00
CA PHE A 199 -8.12 5.79 15.53
C PHE A 199 -9.18 4.69 15.61
N ASP A 200 -10.46 5.03 15.86
CA ASP A 200 -11.51 4.08 16.23
C ASP A 200 -12.69 3.97 15.26
N HIS A 201 -12.57 4.55 14.07
CA HIS A 201 -13.56 4.41 12.99
C HIS A 201 -13.09 3.41 11.94
N GLU A 202 -14.03 2.76 11.23
CA GLU A 202 -13.72 1.87 10.12
C GLU A 202 -13.01 2.63 8.99
N VAL A 203 -11.81 2.17 8.61
CA VAL A 203 -10.97 2.78 7.58
C VAL A 203 -10.48 1.71 6.60
N SER A 204 -10.64 1.99 5.30
CA SER A 204 -10.12 1.14 4.21
C SER A 204 -8.65 1.42 3.93
N GLU A 205 -8.35 2.67 3.57
CA GLU A 205 -7.01 3.15 3.27
C GLU A 205 -6.73 4.41 4.08
N PHE A 206 -5.47 4.68 4.39
CA PHE A 206 -5.06 5.87 5.12
C PHE A 206 -3.65 6.32 4.75
N GLY A 207 -3.37 7.58 5.01
CA GLY A 207 -2.06 8.18 4.81
C GLY A 207 -1.89 9.41 5.70
N PHE A 208 -0.68 9.94 5.74
CA PHE A 208 -0.32 11.10 6.56
C PHE A 208 0.49 12.08 5.74
N VAL A 209 0.20 13.35 5.88
CA VAL A 209 1.00 14.46 5.32
C VAL A 209 0.72 15.75 6.08
N ASP A 210 1.73 16.56 6.32
CA ASP A 210 1.63 17.89 6.93
C ASP A 210 1.15 18.90 5.88
N PHE A 211 -0.16 19.18 5.85
CA PHE A 211 -0.76 20.10 4.87
C PHE A 211 -0.52 21.57 5.22
N ASP A 212 -0.47 21.93 6.49
CA ASP A 212 -0.37 23.34 6.91
C ASP A 212 1.05 23.77 7.31
N GLY A 213 2.00 22.84 7.31
CA GLY A 213 3.41 23.11 7.57
C GLY A 213 3.73 23.34 9.04
N ASP A 214 2.88 22.87 9.96
CA ASP A 214 3.10 23.02 11.42
C ASP A 214 4.01 21.94 12.02
N GLY A 215 4.43 20.97 11.23
CA GLY A 215 5.30 19.84 11.62
C GLY A 215 4.53 18.65 12.21
N VAL A 216 3.19 18.67 12.15
CA VAL A 216 2.33 17.58 12.60
C VAL A 216 1.45 17.13 11.44
N ASP A 217 1.63 15.89 11.00
CA ASP A 217 0.87 15.35 9.88
C ASP A 217 -0.63 15.29 10.17
N GLU A 218 -1.44 15.73 9.20
CA GLU A 218 -2.84 15.39 9.10
C GLU A 218 -3.01 13.95 8.62
N MET A 219 -4.05 13.29 9.09
CA MET A 219 -4.44 11.95 8.67
C MET A 219 -5.51 12.03 7.59
N VAL A 220 -5.26 11.38 6.46
CA VAL A 220 -6.20 11.22 5.35
C VAL A 220 -6.72 9.79 5.33
N THR A 221 -8.03 9.60 5.17
CA THR A 221 -8.66 8.28 5.22
C THR A 221 -9.66 8.09 4.08
N VAL A 222 -9.84 6.84 3.63
CA VAL A 222 -10.97 6.38 2.83
C VAL A 222 -11.90 5.60 3.76
N GLU A 223 -13.14 6.05 3.91
CA GLU A 223 -14.12 5.53 4.88
C GLU A 223 -15.50 5.28 4.27
N PRO A 224 -16.22 4.24 4.77
CA PRO A 224 -15.70 3.03 5.44
C PRO A 224 -14.94 2.14 4.44
N PHE A 225 -14.95 0.84 4.64
CA PHE A 225 -14.30 -0.12 3.73
C PHE A 225 -14.75 0.03 2.27
N HIS A 226 -13.81 0.34 1.34
CA HIS A 226 -14.08 0.72 -0.05
C HIS A 226 -15.15 1.81 -0.18
N GLY A 227 -15.13 2.77 0.75
CA GLY A 227 -16.24 3.68 1.00
C GLY A 227 -16.35 4.85 0.04
N GLU A 228 -17.26 5.74 0.41
CA GLU A 228 -17.66 6.89 -0.40
C GLU A 228 -17.11 8.22 0.15
N ASN A 229 -16.26 8.14 1.20
CA ASN A 229 -15.76 9.32 1.87
C ASN A 229 -14.24 9.38 1.83
N LEU A 230 -13.71 10.53 1.41
CA LEU A 230 -12.34 10.96 1.69
C LEU A 230 -12.40 11.95 2.85
N VAL A 231 -11.79 11.60 3.97
CA VAL A 231 -11.81 12.46 5.16
C VAL A 231 -10.41 12.86 5.56
N ILE A 232 -10.22 14.12 5.97
CA ILE A 232 -8.94 14.59 6.53
C ILE A 232 -9.18 15.01 7.96
N TYR A 233 -8.32 14.52 8.84
CA TYR A 233 -8.34 14.81 10.26
C TYR A 233 -7.06 15.50 10.69
N LYS A 234 -7.20 16.52 11.56
CA LYS A 234 -6.09 17.14 12.29
C LYS A 234 -6.15 16.76 13.76
N LYS A 235 -4.99 16.56 14.36
CA LYS A 235 -4.90 16.29 15.79
C LYS A 235 -4.89 17.62 16.57
N ILE A 236 -6.00 17.94 17.25
CA ILE A 236 -6.18 19.16 18.01
C ILE A 236 -6.36 18.79 19.48
N SER A 237 -5.47 19.29 20.36
CA SER A 237 -5.48 19.01 21.80
C SER A 237 -5.43 17.50 22.17
N GLY A 238 -4.88 16.68 21.28
CA GLY A 238 -4.77 15.24 21.46
C GLY A 238 -5.82 14.40 20.73
N ASP A 239 -6.93 14.99 20.29
CA ASP A 239 -8.04 14.32 19.63
C ASP A 239 -8.04 14.57 18.12
N TRP A 240 -8.44 13.57 17.32
CA TRP A 240 -8.64 13.71 15.89
C TRP A 240 -9.94 14.45 15.60
N GLN A 241 -9.84 15.58 14.91
CA GLN A 241 -10.96 16.40 14.48
C GLN A 241 -11.02 16.45 12.97
N GLN A 242 -12.20 16.18 12.40
CA GLN A 242 -12.43 16.28 10.97
C GLN A 242 -12.32 17.73 10.52
N ILE A 243 -11.44 17.98 9.54
CA ILE A 243 -11.22 19.31 8.94
C ILE A 243 -11.65 19.36 7.47
N TYR A 244 -11.82 18.19 6.83
CA TYR A 244 -12.26 18.10 5.45
C TYR A 244 -13.07 16.82 5.21
N HIS A 245 -14.02 16.89 4.26
CA HIS A 245 -14.78 15.76 3.77
C HIS A 245 -15.04 15.93 2.27
N GLY A 246 -14.60 14.95 1.48
CA GLY A 246 -14.83 14.83 0.04
C GLY A 246 -15.58 13.56 -0.32
N ALA A 247 -16.27 13.56 -1.45
CA ALA A 247 -16.99 12.40 -1.95
C ALA A 247 -16.11 11.54 -2.85
N LEU A 248 -16.21 10.23 -2.66
CA LEU A 248 -15.64 9.20 -3.52
C LEU A 248 -16.74 8.29 -4.07
N SER A 249 -16.37 7.41 -5.01
CA SER A 249 -17.24 6.32 -5.46
C SER A 249 -16.44 5.03 -5.50
N PHE A 250 -16.59 4.20 -4.47
CA PHE A 250 -15.76 3.05 -4.21
C PHE A 250 -14.27 3.48 -4.11
N GLY A 251 -13.94 4.21 -3.04
CA GLY A 251 -12.60 4.75 -2.81
C GLY A 251 -11.55 3.63 -2.68
N HIS A 252 -10.44 3.80 -3.38
CA HIS A 252 -9.35 2.85 -3.41
C HIS A 252 -8.05 3.55 -3.82
N GLY A 253 -6.90 2.99 -3.45
CA GLY A 253 -5.62 3.54 -3.83
C GLY A 253 -5.41 4.97 -3.32
N LEU A 254 -4.98 5.11 -2.06
CA LEU A 254 -4.66 6.40 -1.44
C LEU A 254 -3.15 6.53 -1.25
N SER A 255 -2.60 7.68 -1.59
CA SER A 255 -1.22 8.07 -1.23
C SER A 255 -1.16 9.53 -0.80
N CYS A 256 -0.37 9.81 0.22
CA CYS A 256 -0.14 11.14 0.76
C CYS A 256 1.36 11.46 0.75
N GLY A 257 1.73 12.72 0.54
CA GLY A 257 3.12 13.15 0.52
C GLY A 257 3.31 14.50 -0.14
N MET A 258 4.58 14.83 -0.40
CA MET A 258 4.93 16.07 -1.10
C MET A 258 4.92 15.82 -2.61
N LEU A 259 4.32 16.74 -3.36
CA LEU A 259 4.34 16.79 -4.83
C LEU A 259 4.77 18.19 -5.24
N ASN A 260 5.93 18.33 -5.90
CA ASN A 260 6.51 19.61 -6.28
C ASN A 260 6.65 20.62 -5.12
N GLY A 261 6.92 20.13 -3.92
CA GLY A 261 7.08 20.96 -2.72
C GLY A 261 5.78 21.34 -2.01
N GLU A 262 4.63 20.87 -2.49
CA GLU A 262 3.32 21.04 -1.84
C GLU A 262 2.79 19.72 -1.30
N ALA A 263 2.15 19.77 -0.13
CA ALA A 263 1.48 18.61 0.44
C ALA A 263 0.23 18.24 -0.37
N ALA A 264 0.10 16.95 -0.69
CA ALA A 264 -1.00 16.43 -1.48
C ALA A 264 -1.47 15.05 -0.99
N ALA A 265 -2.76 14.78 -1.15
CA ALA A 265 -3.34 13.45 -1.12
C ALA A 265 -3.85 13.11 -2.53
N VAL A 266 -3.51 11.91 -3.02
CA VAL A 266 -3.98 11.39 -4.31
C VAL A 266 -4.78 10.12 -4.05
N VAL A 267 -6.00 10.08 -4.57
CA VAL A 267 -6.95 8.99 -4.31
C VAL A 267 -7.67 8.55 -5.57
N GLY A 268 -7.94 7.25 -5.67
CA GLY A 268 -8.71 6.67 -6.76
C GLY A 268 -10.17 6.39 -6.39
N SER A 269 -11.08 6.59 -7.35
CA SER A 269 -12.44 6.05 -7.35
C SER A 269 -12.55 4.93 -8.37
N ARG A 270 -13.17 3.78 -8.00
CA ARG A 270 -13.29 2.62 -8.91
C ARG A 270 -14.67 2.50 -9.56
N ARG A 271 -15.61 3.38 -9.20
CA ARG A 271 -16.97 3.43 -9.79
C ARG A 271 -17.29 4.84 -10.29
N ASP A 272 -18.42 4.98 -10.94
CA ASP A 272 -18.95 6.21 -11.54
C ASP A 272 -17.92 6.90 -12.44
N SER A 273 -17.38 8.05 -12.04
CA SER A 273 -16.36 8.79 -12.80
C SER A 273 -15.04 8.03 -12.94
N MET A 274 -14.78 7.05 -12.08
CA MET A 274 -13.52 6.28 -12.01
C MET A 274 -12.29 7.21 -12.03
N ALA A 275 -12.38 8.31 -11.30
CA ALA A 275 -11.38 9.37 -11.30
C ALA A 275 -10.13 9.01 -10.49
N LEU A 276 -8.99 9.47 -10.99
CA LEU A 276 -7.81 9.75 -10.20
C LEU A 276 -7.91 11.21 -9.76
N LYS A 277 -7.98 11.45 -8.45
CA LYS A 277 -8.22 12.76 -7.85
C LYS A 277 -7.06 13.17 -6.96
N MET A 278 -6.73 14.46 -6.96
CA MET A 278 -5.79 15.07 -6.04
C MET A 278 -6.49 16.08 -5.14
N VAL A 279 -6.06 16.14 -3.88
CA VAL A 279 -6.55 17.08 -2.87
C VAL A 279 -5.37 17.82 -2.25
N ARG A 280 -5.44 19.15 -2.23
CA ARG A 280 -4.41 20.05 -1.67
C ARG A 280 -5.07 21.08 -0.75
N LEU A 281 -4.35 21.52 0.26
CA LEU A 281 -4.78 22.65 1.10
C LEU A 281 -4.52 23.96 0.36
N LYS A 282 -5.57 24.78 0.18
CA LYS A 282 -5.48 26.09 -0.45
C LYS A 282 -5.30 27.22 0.57
N ASP A 283 -5.97 27.09 1.71
CA ASP A 283 -5.95 28.10 2.75
C ASP A 283 -6.02 27.41 4.13
N ALA A 284 -4.96 27.58 4.91
CA ALA A 284 -4.86 26.97 6.23
C ALA A 284 -5.70 27.69 7.30
N SER A 285 -6.10 28.96 7.05
CA SER A 285 -6.84 29.73 8.05
C SER A 285 -8.26 29.21 8.27
N ASP A 286 -8.86 28.61 7.25
CA ASP A 286 -10.23 28.07 7.29
C ASP A 286 -10.31 26.61 6.80
N TRP A 287 -9.18 25.93 6.69
CA TRP A 287 -9.07 24.54 6.21
C TRP A 287 -9.72 24.32 4.83
N LYS A 288 -9.49 25.26 3.96
CA LYS A 288 -10.05 25.22 2.61
C LYS A 288 -9.21 24.34 1.69
N PHE A 289 -9.71 23.15 1.39
CA PHE A 289 -9.11 22.22 0.42
C PHE A 289 -9.68 22.46 -0.98
N VAL A 290 -8.87 22.06 -1.97
CA VAL A 290 -9.25 22.03 -3.40
C VAL A 290 -9.07 20.62 -3.90
N GLU A 291 -10.10 20.13 -4.61
CA GLU A 291 -10.07 18.86 -5.33
C GLU A 291 -9.80 19.12 -6.82
N GLU A 292 -9.00 18.28 -7.42
CA GLU A 292 -8.71 18.28 -8.85
C GLU A 292 -8.80 16.84 -9.39
N ASP A 293 -9.61 16.65 -10.45
CA ASP A 293 -9.62 15.39 -11.19
C ASP A 293 -8.43 15.39 -12.16
N ILE A 294 -7.40 14.58 -11.86
CA ILE A 294 -6.21 14.44 -12.72
C ILE A 294 -6.61 13.72 -14.00
N GLU A 295 -7.37 12.63 -13.87
CA GLU A 295 -7.89 11.89 -15.03
C GLU A 295 -9.16 11.13 -14.66
N LEU A 296 -10.12 11.07 -15.62
CA LEU A 296 -11.39 10.35 -15.49
C LEU A 296 -11.35 9.01 -16.23
N GLY A 297 -12.13 8.03 -15.77
CA GLY A 297 -12.31 6.75 -16.44
C GLY A 297 -11.13 5.79 -16.27
N VAL A 298 -10.19 6.05 -15.37
CA VAL A 298 -8.98 5.22 -15.17
C VAL A 298 -9.18 4.12 -14.13
N GLY A 299 -10.03 4.33 -13.13
CA GLY A 299 -10.33 3.36 -12.09
C GLY A 299 -9.11 2.89 -11.31
N PRO A 300 -8.39 3.81 -10.63
CA PRO A 300 -7.13 3.49 -9.98
C PRO A 300 -7.32 2.47 -8.86
N THR A 301 -6.48 1.45 -8.85
CA THR A 301 -6.46 0.42 -7.78
C THR A 301 -5.36 0.69 -6.76
N GLN A 302 -4.29 1.35 -7.17
CA GLN A 302 -3.23 1.80 -6.29
C GLN A 302 -2.62 3.08 -6.82
N THR A 303 -2.20 3.96 -5.91
CA THR A 303 -1.46 5.18 -6.20
C THR A 303 -0.21 5.27 -5.35
N GLN A 304 0.79 6.01 -5.80
CA GLN A 304 1.97 6.34 -5.01
C GLN A 304 2.56 7.67 -5.47
N LEU A 305 3.01 8.50 -4.52
CA LEU A 305 3.82 9.68 -4.79
C LEU A 305 5.30 9.32 -4.62
N PHE A 306 6.14 9.77 -5.53
CA PHE A 306 7.59 9.60 -5.39
C PHE A 306 8.38 10.62 -6.23
N ASP A 307 9.63 10.86 -5.84
CA ASP A 307 10.55 11.71 -6.58
C ASP A 307 11.62 10.87 -7.30
N CYS A 308 11.97 11.28 -8.52
CA CYS A 308 13.05 10.68 -9.27
C CYS A 308 13.72 11.73 -10.17
N GLY A 309 15.03 11.91 -10.02
CA GLY A 309 15.79 12.84 -10.88
C GLY A 309 15.36 14.30 -10.73
N GLY A 310 14.81 14.71 -9.60
CA GLY A 310 14.32 16.08 -9.35
C GLY A 310 12.93 16.36 -9.91
N VAL A 311 12.21 15.33 -10.36
CA VAL A 311 10.82 15.38 -10.81
C VAL A 311 9.95 14.60 -9.83
N SER A 312 8.84 15.20 -9.42
CA SER A 312 7.82 14.53 -8.62
C SER A 312 6.81 13.80 -9.51
N TYR A 313 6.49 12.57 -9.16
CA TYR A 313 5.59 11.71 -9.93
C TYR A 313 4.41 11.23 -9.09
N ILE A 314 3.26 11.11 -9.75
CA ILE A 314 2.13 10.32 -9.30
C ILE A 314 2.12 9.02 -10.11
N LEU A 315 2.33 7.91 -9.44
CA LEU A 315 2.18 6.57 -10.02
C LEU A 315 0.75 6.12 -9.79
N SER A 316 0.08 5.61 -10.84
CA SER A 316 -1.26 5.06 -10.77
C SER A 316 -1.37 3.73 -11.50
N ALA A 317 -1.97 2.75 -10.84
CA ALA A 317 -2.38 1.49 -11.45
C ALA A 317 -3.78 1.65 -12.03
N ASP A 318 -3.86 2.03 -13.30
CA ASP A 318 -5.09 2.40 -14.01
C ASP A 318 -5.78 1.14 -14.57
N GLN A 319 -6.51 0.43 -13.71
CA GLN A 319 -7.07 -0.89 -14.04
C GLN A 319 -7.98 -0.86 -15.26
N ARG A 320 -8.79 0.18 -15.43
CA ARG A 320 -9.74 0.29 -16.54
C ARG A 320 -9.05 0.52 -17.89
N LYS A 321 -7.84 1.03 -17.86
CA LYS A 321 -6.99 1.22 -19.03
C LYS A 321 -5.98 0.09 -19.25
N ASN A 322 -5.90 -0.88 -18.35
CA ASN A 322 -4.89 -1.94 -18.36
C ASN A 322 -3.46 -1.37 -18.45
N CYS A 323 -3.18 -0.34 -17.68
CA CYS A 323 -1.85 0.27 -17.71
C CYS A 323 -1.43 0.87 -16.37
N VAL A 324 -0.14 1.01 -16.22
CA VAL A 324 0.47 1.85 -15.18
C VAL A 324 0.84 3.18 -15.83
N THR A 325 0.40 4.27 -15.20
CA THR A 325 0.64 5.63 -15.66
C THR A 325 1.51 6.40 -14.67
N LEU A 326 2.41 7.20 -15.19
CA LEU A 326 3.16 8.20 -14.44
C LEU A 326 2.67 9.58 -14.87
N TYR A 327 2.11 10.32 -13.93
CA TYR A 327 1.77 11.72 -14.10
C TYR A 327 2.86 12.57 -13.46
N PHE A 328 3.24 13.65 -14.10
CA PHE A 328 4.23 14.62 -13.62
C PHE A 328 3.92 15.99 -14.20
N GLU A 329 4.30 17.03 -13.48
CA GLU A 329 4.21 18.44 -13.91
C GLU A 329 5.59 18.97 -14.29
#